data_07cc535943f5ab888ce71c32eb1589bb
#
_entry.id   07cc535943f5ab888ce71c32eb1589bb
#
_cell.length_a   1.000
_cell.length_b   1.000
_cell.length_c   1.000
_cell.angle_alpha   90.00
_cell.angle_beta   90.00
_cell.angle_gamma   90.00
#
_symmetry.space_group_name_H-M   'P 1'
#
loop_
_entity.id
_entity.type
_entity.pdbx_description
1 polymer ?
#
loop_
_entity_poly.entity_id
_entity_poly.type
_entity_poly.pdbx_seq_one_letter_code
_entity_poly.pdbx_strand_id
1 'polypeptide(L)'
;GLALTWRTMRDLTRQLKTRLQDFNKEEAGFEPHSGRAAVAMMVREGLEGTEMLMIRRATREGDPWSGHMGFPGGRRDPGDSSNLSCALRETHEEIGVDLAQWGTPLGELSDVNTGWRKDRPEMLVTPFIFQVTELPELTPNHEVDDVVWVPLHFLLDEANREPMEWEWKGQKMETDSYLYASYRIWGLSLMMIDEMMGLLRP
;
A
#
# COMPACT_ATOMS: atom_id res chain seq x y z
N GLY A 1 21.42 8.50 12.08
CA GLY A 1 20.91 7.62 11.08
C GLY A 1 21.97 6.65 10.61
N LEU A 2 21.74 5.34 10.79
CA LEU A 2 22.58 4.31 10.20
C LEU A 2 22.43 4.40 8.69
N ALA A 3 23.49 4.80 8.00
CA ALA A 3 23.52 4.73 6.55
C ALA A 3 23.32 3.27 6.14
N LEU A 4 22.21 2.98 5.46
CA LEU A 4 21.98 1.67 4.89
C LEU A 4 23.10 1.38 3.90
N THR A 5 23.81 0.27 4.11
CA THR A 5 24.81 -0.16 3.15
C THR A 5 24.13 -0.62 1.87
N TRP A 6 24.81 -0.49 0.74
CA TRP A 6 24.32 -0.95 -0.55
C TRP A 6 23.82 -2.41 -0.53
N ARG A 7 24.49 -3.25 0.27
CA ARG A 7 24.12 -4.64 0.48
C ARG A 7 22.79 -4.77 1.24
N THR A 8 22.60 -3.96 2.28
CA THR A 8 21.37 -3.93 3.09
C THR A 8 20.18 -3.45 2.27
N MET A 9 20.37 -2.48 1.36
CA MET A 9 19.32 -1.96 0.49
C MET A 9 18.81 -3.00 -0.53
N ARG A 10 19.65 -3.95 -0.93
CA ARG A 10 19.29 -5.01 -1.89
C ARG A 10 18.62 -6.23 -1.25
N ASP A 11 18.77 -6.42 0.05
CA ASP A 11 18.26 -7.60 0.76
C ASP A 11 16.91 -7.35 1.46
N LEU A 12 16.26 -6.21 1.22
CA LEU A 12 15.01 -5.85 1.92
C LEU A 12 13.87 -6.81 1.56
N THR A 13 13.78 -7.26 0.32
CA THR A 13 12.78 -8.25 -0.07
C THR A 13 12.94 -9.56 0.70
N ARG A 14 14.18 -10.03 0.86
CA ARG A 14 14.47 -11.24 1.63
C ARG A 14 14.12 -11.05 3.10
N GLN A 15 14.44 -9.90 3.67
CA GLN A 15 14.10 -9.57 5.05
C GLN A 15 12.58 -9.56 5.24
N LEU A 16 11.83 -8.95 4.32
CA LEU A 16 10.37 -8.96 4.35
C LEU A 16 9.83 -10.38 4.33
N LYS A 17 10.32 -11.21 3.41
CA LYS A 17 9.90 -12.60 3.31
C LYS A 17 10.11 -13.36 4.62
N THR A 18 11.28 -13.21 5.23
CA THR A 18 11.64 -13.88 6.48
C THR A 18 10.77 -13.38 7.64
N ARG A 19 10.60 -12.07 7.76
CA ARG A 19 9.84 -11.46 8.86
C ARG A 19 8.35 -11.77 8.75
N LEU A 20 7.80 -11.80 7.54
CA LEU A 20 6.39 -12.11 7.33
C LEU A 20 6.03 -13.56 7.67
N GLN A 21 6.99 -14.50 7.60
CA GLN A 21 6.75 -15.88 8.00
C GLN A 21 6.39 -16.02 9.47
N ASP A 22 6.95 -15.18 10.32
CA ASP A 22 6.71 -15.19 11.78
C ASP A 22 5.77 -14.07 12.24
N PHE A 23 5.26 -13.28 11.31
CA PHE A 23 4.39 -12.15 11.61
C PHE A 23 2.97 -12.60 11.92
N ASN A 24 2.48 -12.22 13.09
CA ASN A 24 1.10 -12.42 13.48
C ASN A 24 0.36 -11.09 13.28
N LYS A 25 -0.42 -11.00 12.22
CA LYS A 25 -1.24 -9.81 11.97
C LYS A 25 -2.28 -9.62 13.06
N GLU A 26 -2.61 -8.37 13.33
CA GLU A 26 -3.77 -8.05 14.15
C GLU A 26 -5.03 -8.21 13.33
N GLU A 27 -5.97 -9.01 13.84
CA GLU A 27 -7.28 -9.17 13.24
C GLU A 27 -8.31 -8.29 13.96
N ALA A 28 -9.19 -7.66 13.20
CA ALA A 28 -10.30 -6.95 13.77
C ALA A 28 -11.28 -7.96 14.41
N GLY A 29 -11.68 -7.73 15.63
CA GLY A 29 -12.59 -8.62 16.35
C GLY A 29 -14.07 -8.44 15.96
N PHE A 30 -14.37 -7.91 14.75
CA PHE A 30 -15.73 -7.63 14.29
C PHE A 30 -15.81 -7.69 12.76
N GLU A 31 -17.02 -7.90 12.26
CA GLU A 31 -17.31 -7.75 10.83
C GLU A 31 -17.70 -6.30 10.51
N PRO A 32 -17.04 -5.67 9.50
CA PRO A 32 -17.32 -4.28 9.17
C PRO A 32 -18.65 -4.10 8.45
N HIS A 33 -19.36 -3.00 8.72
CA HIS A 33 -20.63 -2.68 8.09
C HIS A 33 -20.51 -2.45 6.58
N SER A 34 -19.44 -1.79 6.14
CA SER A 34 -19.21 -1.48 4.72
C SER A 34 -18.45 -2.57 3.96
N GLY A 35 -18.20 -3.70 4.60
CA GLY A 35 -17.50 -4.81 3.97
C GLY A 35 -15.99 -4.70 4.02
N ARG A 36 -15.33 -5.44 3.15
CA ARG A 36 -13.89 -5.57 3.09
C ARG A 36 -13.32 -5.08 1.77
N ALA A 37 -12.07 -4.67 1.82
CA ALA A 37 -11.27 -4.35 0.66
C ALA A 37 -9.90 -5.01 0.81
N ALA A 38 -9.17 -5.07 -0.28
CA ALA A 38 -7.81 -5.60 -0.29
C ALA A 38 -6.93 -4.81 -1.25
N VAL A 39 -5.68 -4.67 -0.91
CA VAL A 39 -4.68 -4.00 -1.75
C VAL A 39 -3.45 -4.87 -1.93
N ALA A 40 -2.71 -4.64 -3.00
CA ALA A 40 -1.46 -5.32 -3.30
C ALA A 40 -0.28 -4.35 -3.18
N MET A 41 0.64 -4.66 -2.28
CA MET A 41 1.90 -3.95 -2.09
C MET A 41 3.00 -4.75 -2.78
N MET A 42 3.40 -4.31 -3.98
CA MET A 42 4.38 -5.02 -4.81
C MET A 42 5.77 -4.46 -4.58
N VAL A 43 6.72 -5.34 -4.27
CA VAL A 43 8.13 -4.98 -4.11
C VAL A 43 8.97 -5.67 -5.18
N ARG A 44 9.96 -4.96 -5.69
CA ARG A 44 10.95 -5.47 -6.64
C ARG A 44 12.33 -4.94 -6.33
N GLU A 45 13.35 -5.63 -6.82
CA GLU A 45 14.69 -5.09 -6.82
C GLU A 45 14.86 -4.14 -8.03
N GLY A 46 15.10 -2.87 -7.73
CA GLY A 46 15.37 -1.84 -8.74
C GLY A 46 16.85 -1.47 -8.78
N LEU A 47 17.18 -0.46 -9.58
CA LEU A 47 18.56 0.01 -9.73
C LEU A 47 19.13 0.59 -8.43
N GLU A 48 18.29 1.18 -7.61
CA GLU A 48 18.67 1.83 -6.35
C GLU A 48 18.27 1.01 -5.11
N GLY A 49 18.01 -0.27 -5.29
CA GLY A 49 17.58 -1.17 -4.22
C GLY A 49 16.12 -1.59 -4.33
N THR A 50 15.60 -2.12 -3.23
CA THR A 50 14.19 -2.56 -3.18
C THR A 50 13.27 -1.37 -3.28
N GLU A 51 12.28 -1.46 -4.15
CA GLU A 51 11.29 -0.42 -4.36
C GLU A 51 9.88 -0.99 -4.41
N MET A 52 8.90 -0.16 -4.10
CA MET A 52 7.50 -0.55 -3.98
C MET A 52 6.63 0.26 -4.93
N LEU A 53 5.73 -0.42 -5.63
CA LEU A 53 4.80 0.21 -6.55
C LEU A 53 3.68 0.91 -5.78
N MET A 54 3.49 2.19 -6.09
CA MET A 54 2.34 2.96 -5.64
C MET A 54 1.62 3.57 -6.83
N ILE A 55 0.34 3.83 -6.67
CA ILE A 55 -0.49 4.49 -7.68
C ILE A 55 -1.03 5.80 -7.12
N ARG A 56 -1.24 6.78 -8.02
CA ARG A 56 -2.07 7.93 -7.71
C ARG A 56 -3.48 7.63 -8.21
N ARG A 57 -4.43 7.64 -7.31
CA ARG A 57 -5.83 7.42 -7.66
C ARG A 57 -6.35 8.59 -8.50
N ALA A 58 -7.09 8.29 -9.56
CA ALA A 58 -7.71 9.32 -10.40
C ALA A 58 -8.70 10.15 -9.57
N THR A 59 -8.80 11.43 -9.91
CA THR A 59 -9.79 12.31 -9.31
C THR A 59 -11.19 11.91 -9.78
N ARG A 60 -12.06 11.59 -8.82
CA ARG A 60 -13.42 11.13 -9.08
C ARG A 60 -14.38 11.77 -8.09
N GLU A 61 -15.46 12.34 -8.61
CA GLU A 61 -16.50 12.92 -7.76
C GLU A 61 -17.10 11.88 -6.82
N GLY A 62 -17.20 12.24 -5.53
CA GLY A 62 -17.73 11.35 -4.49
C GLY A 62 -16.75 10.32 -3.94
N ASP A 63 -15.53 10.22 -4.47
CA ASP A 63 -14.49 9.36 -3.92
C ASP A 63 -13.66 10.15 -2.90
N PRO A 64 -13.71 9.78 -1.59
CA PRO A 64 -12.96 10.48 -0.55
C PRO A 64 -11.44 10.31 -0.67
N TRP A 65 -10.97 9.33 -1.45
CA TRP A 65 -9.54 9.07 -1.67
C TRP A 65 -9.07 9.52 -3.06
N SER A 66 -9.83 10.37 -3.74
CA SER A 66 -9.45 10.94 -5.04
C SER A 66 -8.10 11.65 -4.98
N GLY A 67 -7.22 11.34 -5.94
CA GLY A 67 -5.89 11.93 -6.02
C GLY A 67 -4.91 11.46 -4.96
N HIS A 68 -5.32 10.60 -4.04
CA HIS A 68 -4.43 10.06 -3.01
C HIS A 68 -3.48 8.99 -3.57
N MET A 69 -2.28 8.95 -3.01
CA MET A 69 -1.35 7.86 -3.26
C MET A 69 -1.78 6.62 -2.48
N GLY A 70 -1.75 5.49 -3.16
CA GLY A 70 -2.13 4.22 -2.57
C GLY A 70 -1.55 3.05 -3.34
N PHE A 71 -2.17 1.90 -3.16
CA PHE A 71 -1.79 0.64 -3.80
C PHE A 71 -2.95 0.14 -4.67
N PRO A 72 -2.65 -0.63 -5.73
CA PRO A 72 -3.71 -1.29 -6.48
C PRO A 72 -4.59 -2.11 -5.55
N GLY A 73 -5.89 -1.97 -5.68
CA GLY A 73 -6.84 -2.65 -4.83
C GLY A 73 -8.21 -2.01 -4.87
N GLY A 74 -9.13 -2.58 -4.12
CA GLY A 74 -10.49 -2.09 -4.04
C GLY A 74 -11.39 -2.95 -3.17
N ARG A 75 -12.68 -2.70 -3.27
CA ARG A 75 -13.68 -3.41 -2.50
C ARG A 75 -13.84 -4.86 -2.97
N ARG A 76 -14.06 -5.73 -2.00
CA ARG A 76 -14.37 -7.12 -2.27
C ARG A 76 -15.75 -7.23 -2.90
N ASP A 77 -15.82 -7.90 -4.05
CA ASP A 77 -17.06 -8.25 -4.73
C ASP A 77 -17.59 -9.60 -4.24
N PRO A 78 -18.91 -9.84 -4.36
CA PRO A 78 -19.47 -11.17 -4.03
C PRO A 78 -18.83 -12.33 -4.82
N GLY A 79 -18.29 -12.07 -6.01
CA GLY A 79 -17.59 -13.06 -6.83
C GLY A 79 -16.17 -13.39 -6.37
N ASP A 80 -15.60 -12.59 -5.47
CA ASP A 80 -14.27 -12.83 -4.94
C ASP A 80 -14.31 -13.95 -3.89
N SER A 81 -13.49 -14.99 -4.07
CA SER A 81 -13.46 -16.13 -3.15
C SER A 81 -12.75 -15.82 -1.83
N SER A 82 -11.92 -14.76 -1.79
CA SER A 82 -11.13 -14.36 -0.63
C SER A 82 -10.69 -12.90 -0.77
N ASN A 83 -10.12 -12.34 0.30
CA ASN A 83 -9.49 -11.03 0.24
C ASN A 83 -8.29 -11.04 -0.74
N LEU A 84 -7.53 -12.13 -0.76
CA LEU A 84 -6.42 -12.27 -1.71
C LEU A 84 -6.92 -12.24 -3.16
N SER A 85 -7.98 -12.96 -3.49
CA SER A 85 -8.53 -12.94 -4.86
C SER A 85 -9.03 -11.55 -5.25
N CYS A 86 -9.55 -10.78 -4.29
CA CYS A 86 -9.93 -9.38 -4.51
C CYS A 86 -8.70 -8.54 -4.90
N ALA A 87 -7.60 -8.66 -4.15
CA ALA A 87 -6.37 -7.93 -4.47
C ALA A 87 -5.83 -8.30 -5.86
N LEU A 88 -5.88 -9.58 -6.22
CA LEU A 88 -5.45 -10.05 -7.53
C LEU A 88 -6.32 -9.47 -8.65
N ARG A 89 -7.63 -9.52 -8.50
CA ARG A 89 -8.58 -9.01 -9.49
C ARG A 89 -8.43 -7.50 -9.69
N GLU A 90 -8.42 -6.74 -8.61
CA GLU A 90 -8.31 -5.28 -8.66
C GLU A 90 -6.98 -4.84 -9.29
N THR A 91 -5.88 -5.50 -8.96
CA THR A 91 -4.57 -5.19 -9.55
C THR A 91 -4.58 -5.44 -11.06
N HIS A 92 -5.19 -6.54 -11.50
CA HIS A 92 -5.33 -6.83 -12.92
C HIS A 92 -6.18 -5.77 -13.63
N GLU A 93 -7.31 -5.38 -13.04
CA GLU A 93 -8.18 -4.34 -13.60
C GLU A 93 -7.49 -2.97 -13.69
N GLU A 94 -6.80 -2.57 -12.63
CA GLU A 94 -6.26 -1.20 -12.51
C GLU A 94 -4.98 -0.98 -13.28
N ILE A 95 -4.06 -1.94 -13.31
CA ILE A 95 -2.74 -1.79 -13.95
C ILE A 95 -2.37 -2.90 -14.92
N GLY A 96 -3.27 -3.85 -15.18
CA GLY A 96 -3.04 -4.89 -16.17
C GLY A 96 -2.08 -6.00 -15.75
N VAL A 97 -1.82 -6.16 -14.46
CA VAL A 97 -0.89 -7.16 -13.95
C VAL A 97 -1.64 -8.31 -13.30
N ASP A 98 -1.46 -9.51 -13.84
CA ASP A 98 -1.93 -10.75 -13.22
C ASP A 98 -0.89 -11.23 -12.20
N LEU A 99 -1.10 -10.91 -10.93
CA LEU A 99 -0.17 -11.27 -9.87
C LEU A 99 -0.12 -12.78 -9.59
N ALA A 100 -1.12 -13.55 -10.02
CA ALA A 100 -1.03 -15.01 -9.96
C ALA A 100 0.08 -15.55 -10.88
N GLN A 101 0.35 -14.85 -11.97
CA GLN A 101 1.43 -15.19 -12.92
C GLN A 101 2.74 -14.49 -12.58
N TRP A 102 2.71 -13.18 -12.28
CA TRP A 102 3.89 -12.31 -12.20
C TRP A 102 4.40 -12.05 -10.80
N GLY A 103 3.63 -12.41 -9.78
CA GLY A 103 3.97 -12.14 -8.39
C GLY A 103 4.11 -13.41 -7.55
N THR A 104 4.85 -13.28 -6.45
CA THR A 104 4.94 -14.29 -5.41
C THR A 104 4.41 -13.68 -4.12
N PRO A 105 3.32 -14.20 -3.52
CA PRO A 105 2.85 -13.66 -2.25
C PRO A 105 3.86 -13.94 -1.15
N LEU A 106 4.19 -12.89 -0.38
CA LEU A 106 5.10 -12.99 0.76
C LEU A 106 4.34 -13.06 2.09
N GLY A 107 3.14 -12.54 2.15
CA GLY A 107 2.33 -12.48 3.34
C GLY A 107 1.34 -11.33 3.31
N GLU A 108 0.64 -11.16 4.43
CA GLU A 108 -0.33 -10.08 4.61
C GLU A 108 -0.04 -9.29 5.88
N LEU A 109 -0.38 -8.02 5.85
CA LEU A 109 -0.30 -7.13 7.01
C LEU A 109 -1.63 -7.10 7.76
N SER A 110 -1.65 -6.40 8.89
CA SER A 110 -2.85 -6.21 9.69
C SER A 110 -3.92 -5.44 8.92
N ASP A 111 -5.17 -5.77 9.16
CA ASP A 111 -6.31 -5.05 8.59
C ASP A 111 -6.30 -3.60 9.05
N VAL A 112 -6.53 -2.69 8.12
CA VAL A 112 -6.62 -1.26 8.40
C VAL A 112 -8.08 -0.84 8.40
N ASN A 113 -8.53 -0.23 9.49
CA ASN A 113 -9.88 0.32 9.59
C ASN A 113 -9.91 1.70 8.94
N THR A 114 -10.81 1.89 7.98
CA THR A 114 -10.95 3.18 7.29
C THR A 114 -11.58 4.27 8.15
N GLY A 115 -12.19 3.91 9.29
CA GLY A 115 -12.94 4.82 10.15
C GLY A 115 -14.28 5.25 9.55
N TRP A 116 -15.13 5.80 10.40
CA TRP A 116 -16.38 6.40 9.98
C TRP A 116 -16.14 7.76 9.32
N ARG A 117 -16.65 7.93 8.10
CA ARG A 117 -16.56 9.20 7.37
C ARG A 117 -17.92 9.59 6.83
N LYS A 118 -18.49 10.70 7.33
CA LYS A 118 -19.81 11.20 6.94
C LYS A 118 -20.86 10.08 6.99
N ASP A 119 -21.43 9.73 5.85
CA ASP A 119 -22.46 8.69 5.72
C ASP A 119 -21.86 7.31 5.35
N ARG A 120 -20.54 7.15 5.47
CA ARG A 120 -19.85 5.90 5.13
C ARG A 120 -19.32 5.22 6.39
N PRO A 121 -19.88 4.05 6.76
CA PRO A 121 -19.36 3.26 7.86
C PRO A 121 -17.98 2.71 7.55
N GLU A 122 -17.28 2.27 8.60
CA GLU A 122 -15.95 1.71 8.47
C GLU A 122 -15.91 0.47 7.57
N MET A 123 -14.78 0.34 6.89
CA MET A 123 -14.41 -0.81 6.08
C MET A 123 -13.06 -1.30 6.54
N LEU A 124 -12.81 -2.59 6.45
CA LEU A 124 -11.50 -3.19 6.73
C LEU A 124 -10.76 -3.44 5.42
N VAL A 125 -9.53 -2.96 5.34
CA VAL A 125 -8.64 -3.14 4.19
C VAL A 125 -7.49 -4.06 4.57
N THR A 126 -7.33 -5.16 3.85
CA THR A 126 -6.23 -6.11 4.06
C THR A 126 -5.13 -5.86 3.04
N PRO A 127 -3.91 -5.47 3.48
CA PRO A 127 -2.77 -5.35 2.59
C PRO A 127 -2.07 -6.69 2.38
N PHE A 128 -1.81 -7.06 1.13
CA PHE A 128 -1.01 -8.23 0.76
C PHE A 128 0.31 -7.77 0.17
N ILE A 129 1.42 -8.37 0.57
CA ILE A 129 2.74 -8.07 0.05
C ILE A 129 3.14 -9.13 -0.98
N PHE A 130 3.53 -8.67 -2.16
CA PHE A 130 3.99 -9.51 -3.27
C PHE A 130 5.41 -9.14 -3.67
N GLN A 131 6.22 -10.14 -3.95
CA GLN A 131 7.47 -9.96 -4.67
C GLN A 131 7.20 -10.09 -6.16
N VAL A 132 7.73 -9.15 -6.95
CA VAL A 132 7.70 -9.22 -8.42
C VAL A 132 9.12 -9.10 -8.93
N THR A 133 9.47 -9.90 -9.93
CA THR A 133 10.81 -9.90 -10.54
C THR A 133 10.77 -9.36 -11.96
N GLU A 134 9.81 -9.82 -12.71
CA GLU A 134 9.51 -9.34 -14.06
C GLU A 134 8.05 -8.93 -14.10
N LEU A 135 7.76 -7.85 -14.81
CA LEU A 135 6.40 -7.41 -15.04
C LEU A 135 6.18 -7.17 -16.52
N PRO A 136 4.97 -7.44 -17.02
CA PRO A 136 4.59 -6.97 -18.34
C PRO A 136 4.54 -5.44 -18.35
N GLU A 137 4.37 -4.85 -19.52
CA GLU A 137 4.09 -3.43 -19.63
C GLU A 137 2.81 -3.12 -18.82
N LEU A 138 2.89 -2.13 -17.93
CA LEU A 138 1.75 -1.72 -17.15
C LEU A 138 0.73 -1.00 -18.02
N THR A 139 -0.54 -1.32 -17.83
CA THR A 139 -1.65 -0.70 -18.57
C THR A 139 -2.64 -0.09 -17.58
N PRO A 140 -2.33 1.11 -17.03
CA PRO A 140 -3.22 1.78 -16.09
C PRO A 140 -4.58 2.06 -16.72
N ASN A 141 -5.65 1.79 -15.96
CA ASN A 141 -7.00 2.09 -16.38
C ASN A 141 -7.41 3.52 -15.96
N HIS A 142 -8.69 3.86 -16.16
CA HIS A 142 -9.21 5.19 -15.84
C HIS A 142 -9.20 5.54 -14.34
N GLU A 143 -9.00 4.56 -13.45
CA GLU A 143 -8.93 4.78 -11.99
C GLU A 143 -7.54 5.15 -11.52
N VAL A 144 -6.53 5.08 -12.39
CA VAL A 144 -5.12 5.30 -12.06
C VAL A 144 -4.57 6.44 -12.90
N ASP A 145 -4.22 7.55 -12.24
CA ASP A 145 -3.60 8.71 -12.90
C ASP A 145 -2.11 8.52 -13.13
N ASP A 146 -1.43 7.85 -12.21
CA ASP A 146 0.02 7.71 -12.26
C ASP A 146 0.48 6.48 -11.48
N VAL A 147 1.64 5.97 -11.86
CA VAL A 147 2.31 4.85 -11.20
C VAL A 147 3.73 5.26 -10.89
N VAL A 148 4.19 4.98 -9.67
CA VAL A 148 5.54 5.31 -9.23
C VAL A 148 6.12 4.15 -8.43
N TRP A 149 7.42 3.93 -8.59
CA TRP A 149 8.19 3.02 -7.74
C TRP A 149 8.92 3.83 -6.67
N VAL A 150 8.58 3.59 -5.41
CA VAL A 150 9.15 4.32 -4.26
C VAL A 150 10.20 3.45 -3.60
N PRO A 151 11.45 3.92 -3.47
CA PRO A 151 12.49 3.16 -2.79
C PRO A 151 12.14 2.93 -1.32
N LEU A 152 12.30 1.69 -0.84
CA LEU A 152 12.03 1.40 0.57
C LEU A 152 13.01 2.13 1.49
N HIS A 153 14.26 2.34 1.08
CA HIS A 153 15.22 3.09 1.90
C HIS A 153 14.77 4.54 2.16
N PHE A 154 14.01 5.14 1.22
CA PHE A 154 13.42 6.46 1.43
C PHE A 154 12.38 6.43 2.55
N LEU A 155 11.54 5.41 2.56
CA LEU A 155 10.48 5.25 3.55
C LEU A 155 11.01 4.77 4.92
N LEU A 156 12.16 4.10 4.94
CA LEU A 156 12.82 3.67 6.17
C LEU A 156 13.50 4.82 6.91
N ASP A 157 13.84 5.89 6.22
CA ASP A 157 14.49 7.06 6.82
C ASP A 157 13.42 8.04 7.33
N GLU A 158 13.24 8.05 8.65
CA GLU A 158 12.27 8.93 9.29
C GLU A 158 12.59 10.41 9.14
N ALA A 159 13.83 10.76 8.79
CA ALA A 159 14.21 12.14 8.48
C ALA A 159 13.49 12.66 7.22
N ASN A 160 12.99 11.77 6.37
CA ASN A 160 12.19 12.12 5.19
C ASN A 160 10.72 12.41 5.53
N ARG A 161 10.29 12.16 6.76
CA ARG A 161 8.95 12.53 7.19
C ARG A 161 8.81 14.03 7.30
N GLU A 162 7.67 14.53 6.89
CA GLU A 162 7.33 15.93 7.04
C GLU A 162 5.85 16.10 7.40
N PRO A 163 5.53 17.09 8.25
CA PRO A 163 4.14 17.36 8.60
C PRO A 163 3.39 17.89 7.38
N MET A 164 2.11 17.54 7.29
CA MET A 164 1.18 18.12 6.33
C MET A 164 -0.10 18.53 7.04
N GLU A 165 -0.74 19.55 6.52
CA GLU A 165 -2.08 19.94 6.97
C GLU A 165 -3.14 19.39 6.02
N TRP A 166 -4.26 18.98 6.58
CA TRP A 166 -5.45 18.61 5.84
C TRP A 166 -6.69 19.09 6.57
N GLU A 167 -7.78 19.25 5.86
CA GLU A 167 -9.01 19.75 6.43
C GLU A 167 -10.00 18.62 6.66
N TRP A 168 -10.53 18.55 7.88
CA TRP A 168 -11.56 17.60 8.28
C TRP A 168 -12.70 18.36 8.93
N LYS A 169 -13.90 18.29 8.33
CA LYS A 169 -15.11 18.98 8.85
C LYS A 169 -14.86 20.45 9.20
N GLY A 170 -14.17 21.17 8.33
CA GLY A 170 -13.84 22.57 8.53
C GLY A 170 -12.71 22.84 9.51
N GLN A 171 -12.11 21.80 10.10
CA GLN A 171 -10.99 21.93 11.01
C GLN A 171 -9.67 21.54 10.34
N LYS A 172 -8.64 22.33 10.57
CA LYS A 172 -7.28 22.00 10.11
C LYS A 172 -6.66 20.95 11.02
N MET A 173 -6.26 19.83 10.42
CA MET A 173 -5.58 18.73 11.09
C MET A 173 -4.14 18.65 10.56
N GLU A 174 -3.21 18.32 11.47
CA GLU A 174 -1.82 18.07 11.11
C GLU A 174 -1.54 16.58 11.23
N THR A 175 -0.83 16.02 10.26
CA THR A 175 -0.43 14.62 10.28
C THR A 175 0.93 14.45 9.62
N ASP A 176 1.59 13.33 9.88
CA ASP A 176 2.84 12.98 9.21
C ASP A 176 2.59 12.54 7.77
N SER A 177 3.59 12.74 6.95
CA SER A 177 3.58 12.31 5.56
C SER A 177 5.00 12.10 5.06
N TYR A 178 5.12 11.48 3.87
CA TYR A 178 6.32 11.54 3.05
C TYR A 178 6.00 12.29 1.76
N LEU A 179 6.95 13.07 1.28
CA LEU A 179 6.89 13.63 -0.05
C LEU A 179 8.03 13.03 -0.88
N TYR A 180 7.70 12.06 -1.72
CA TYR A 180 8.65 11.46 -2.66
C TYR A 180 8.43 12.09 -4.03
N ALA A 181 9.41 12.85 -4.53
CA ALA A 181 9.24 13.69 -5.69
C ALA A 181 7.99 14.58 -5.53
N SER A 182 6.98 14.47 -6.37
CA SER A 182 5.72 15.20 -6.26
C SER A 182 4.60 14.38 -5.59
N TYR A 183 4.93 13.20 -5.07
CA TYR A 183 3.94 12.26 -4.54
C TYR A 183 3.83 12.38 -3.01
N ARG A 184 2.68 12.83 -2.55
CA ARG A 184 2.38 12.92 -1.11
C ARG A 184 1.83 11.59 -0.61
N ILE A 185 2.53 10.98 0.34
CA ILE A 185 2.17 9.67 0.92
C ILE A 185 1.74 9.91 2.37
N TRP A 186 0.50 9.60 2.70
CA TRP A 186 -0.09 9.81 4.01
C TRP A 186 -1.33 8.94 4.23
N GLY A 187 -2.02 9.12 5.35
CA GLY A 187 -3.30 8.47 5.63
C GLY A 187 -3.21 6.95 5.72
N LEU A 188 -4.19 6.26 5.14
CA LEU A 188 -4.27 4.79 5.19
C LEU A 188 -3.05 4.12 4.55
N SER A 189 -2.57 4.67 3.45
CA SER A 189 -1.37 4.15 2.78
C SER A 189 -0.14 4.22 3.68
N LEU A 190 0.01 5.32 4.42
CA LEU A 190 1.13 5.47 5.36
C LEU A 190 1.01 4.51 6.54
N MET A 191 -0.20 4.24 7.03
CA MET A 191 -0.40 3.23 8.09
C MET A 191 0.08 1.85 7.65
N MET A 192 -0.23 1.44 6.43
CA MET A 192 0.23 0.17 5.86
C MET A 192 1.75 0.14 5.70
N ILE A 193 2.32 1.23 5.18
CA ILE A 193 3.77 1.40 5.02
C ILE A 193 4.48 1.33 6.38
N ASP A 194 3.95 1.98 7.39
CA ASP A 194 4.57 2.00 8.72
C ASP A 194 4.64 0.61 9.35
N GLU A 195 3.61 -0.20 9.19
CA GLU A 195 3.65 -1.59 9.67
C GLU A 195 4.70 -2.40 8.90
N MET A 196 4.76 -2.25 7.59
CA MET A 196 5.76 -2.91 6.75
C MET A 196 7.18 -2.47 7.12
N MET A 197 7.41 -1.17 7.30
CA MET A 197 8.73 -0.65 7.70
C MET A 197 9.11 -1.14 9.09
N GLY A 198 8.14 -1.30 9.99
CA GLY A 198 8.36 -1.89 11.31
C GLY A 198 8.92 -3.32 11.27
N LEU A 199 8.60 -4.09 10.23
CA LEU A 199 9.17 -5.42 10.02
C LEU A 199 10.64 -5.37 9.60
N LEU A 200 11.08 -4.26 8.98
CA LEU A 200 12.43 -4.09 8.45
C LEU A 200 13.36 -3.37 9.41
N ARG A 201 12.82 -2.66 10.39
CA ARG A 201 13.63 -1.98 11.42
C ARG A 201 14.06 -2.97 12.48
N PRO A 202 15.31 -2.84 12.96
CA PRO A 202 15.83 -3.70 14.03
C PRO A 202 15.12 -3.47 15.38
#